data_130e31321a00b825ccbecff0f823ce47
#
_entry.id   130e31321a00b825ccbecff0f823ce47
#
_cell.length_a   1.000
_cell.length_b   1.000
_cell.length_c   1.000
_cell.angle_alpha   90.00
_cell.angle_beta   90.00
_cell.angle_gamma   90.00
#
_symmetry.space_group_name_H-M   'P 1'
#
loop_
_entity.id
_entity.type
_entity.pdbx_description
1 polymer ?
#
loop_
_entity_poly.entity_id
_entity_poly.type
_entity_poly.pdbx_seq_one_letter_code
_entity_poly.pdbx_strand_id
1 'polypeptide(L)'
;MILVFGGTTEGRKAAEVLEEAGSAYFYSTKTGEQDITLHHGQRIDGALDAEAMRCFCTEHKIRLIVDAAHPFAQQLHQTIIQVSETLNIPIIRYERIYPPRDADITWIDDYSQVPTDLHTLLATTGVQSISKLKFLEEKSIKVIYRILNRESSIQMARKQGATADQLCFYEDARDIPVKADAILLKESGLTGGFPEKVKAAKEKGMRIVALKRPEGFTAKGSRLRVNGPHGLRRAVERLLPEFFPLHSGLTTGTCATAAAVAAALQLIRNSEAETDSSLPKEVPVLLPNGETIHVAVGYGKDYAYCIKEAGDDPDVTDGIEVRASLIPSPTNRGEDSNGGKRSIIIEGGEGVGRFTLPGFDYPPGEPAINKGPREMIRNNIMAIMAQASRSFGDGLEVRLSVPNGEEIAKRTFNPRLGIEGGISIIGVSGIVMPYSEEAFIESIRKCCTVAFASGTDRIVINSGAKSENVLREYYPNLPAQAFVQYGNYIGETLRIISQLPTLNPQLSTLNSQLSTLDITLGVMLGKAVKLAAGQLDTHSRKTTMDLDFIRDMLQEAGIALDVSHLTLAKELWEMIPREQTEDFCHVVISHCMKHCLPLLTKGQLTILLIDDGGTIHSL
;
A
#
# COMPACT_ATOMS: atom_id res chain seq x y z
N MET A 1 7.25 -15.64 19.59
CA MET A 1 5.84 -15.22 19.72
C MET A 1 5.76 -13.71 19.87
N ILE A 2 4.71 -13.08 19.32
CA ILE A 2 4.41 -11.64 19.43
C ILE A 2 3.21 -11.45 20.36
N LEU A 3 3.24 -10.40 21.20
CA LEU A 3 2.11 -9.95 21.99
C LEU A 3 1.67 -8.56 21.52
N VAL A 4 0.42 -8.44 21.07
CA VAL A 4 -0.17 -7.18 20.61
C VAL A 4 -1.12 -6.63 21.68
N PHE A 5 -0.95 -5.39 22.09
CA PHE A 5 -1.92 -4.66 22.90
C PHE A 5 -2.82 -3.84 21.97
N GLY A 6 -4.06 -4.27 21.81
CA GLY A 6 -5.05 -3.74 20.87
C GLY A 6 -6.17 -2.94 21.52
N GLY A 7 -7.41 -3.21 21.10
CA GLY A 7 -8.62 -2.47 21.54
C GLY A 7 -8.83 -1.14 20.80
N THR A 8 -8.12 -0.92 19.70
CA THR A 8 -8.15 0.30 18.86
C THR A 8 -8.23 -0.06 17.39
N THR A 9 -8.40 0.94 16.54
CA THR A 9 -8.28 0.77 15.06
C THR A 9 -6.86 0.35 14.69
N GLU A 10 -5.84 0.91 15.36
CA GLU A 10 -4.44 0.56 15.16
C GLU A 10 -4.17 -0.89 15.55
N GLY A 11 -4.81 -1.35 16.64
CA GLY A 11 -4.73 -2.75 17.05
C GLY A 11 -5.30 -3.70 16.00
N ARG A 12 -6.45 -3.38 15.39
CA ARG A 12 -7.00 -4.18 14.27
C ARG A 12 -6.06 -4.23 13.08
N LYS A 13 -5.54 -3.08 12.64
CA LYS A 13 -4.56 -3.02 11.56
C LYS A 13 -3.28 -3.80 11.88
N ALA A 14 -2.84 -3.77 13.14
CA ALA A 14 -1.69 -4.56 13.55
C ALA A 14 -1.99 -6.06 13.46
N ALA A 15 -3.18 -6.50 13.85
CA ALA A 15 -3.60 -7.88 13.69
C ALA A 15 -3.69 -8.29 12.21
N GLU A 16 -4.30 -7.45 11.36
CA GLU A 16 -4.37 -7.70 9.90
C GLU A 16 -2.98 -7.94 9.29
N VAL A 17 -1.98 -7.13 9.66
CA VAL A 17 -0.60 -7.31 9.21
C VAL A 17 -0.01 -8.63 9.69
N LEU A 18 -0.24 -9.00 10.96
CA LEU A 18 0.31 -10.23 11.53
C LEU A 18 -0.38 -11.49 10.99
N GLU A 19 -1.67 -11.41 10.65
CA GLU A 19 -2.41 -12.50 10.00
C GLU A 19 -1.81 -12.90 8.64
N GLU A 20 -1.22 -11.94 7.89
CA GLU A 20 -0.53 -12.22 6.62
C GLU A 20 0.64 -13.20 6.76
N ALA A 21 1.23 -13.29 7.96
CA ALA A 21 2.35 -14.19 8.23
C ALA A 21 1.93 -15.67 8.33
N GLY A 22 0.66 -15.94 8.63
CA GLY A 22 0.21 -17.30 8.97
C GLY A 22 0.79 -17.84 10.27
N SER A 23 1.50 -17.02 11.05
CA SER A 23 2.20 -17.37 12.27
C SER A 23 1.40 -17.01 13.52
N ALA A 24 1.50 -17.83 14.57
CA ALA A 24 0.75 -17.59 15.81
C ALA A 24 1.24 -16.36 16.57
N TYR A 25 0.32 -15.59 17.16
CA TYR A 25 0.57 -14.44 18.02
C TYR A 25 -0.53 -14.27 19.06
N PHE A 26 -0.34 -13.40 20.07
CA PHE A 26 -1.36 -13.06 21.06
C PHE A 26 -1.88 -11.65 20.84
N TYR A 27 -3.20 -11.48 21.00
CA TYR A 27 -3.89 -10.20 20.88
C TYR A 27 -4.65 -9.87 22.16
N SER A 28 -4.17 -8.88 22.93
CA SER A 28 -4.71 -8.50 24.23
C SER A 28 -5.64 -7.31 24.13
N THR A 29 -6.82 -7.44 24.77
CA THR A 29 -7.78 -6.34 24.96
C THR A 29 -8.22 -6.25 26.42
N LYS A 30 -8.59 -5.02 26.86
CA LYS A 30 -9.00 -4.80 28.26
C LYS A 30 -10.38 -5.38 28.57
N THR A 31 -11.35 -5.26 27.65
CA THR A 31 -12.77 -5.53 27.92
C THR A 31 -13.33 -6.68 27.12
N GLY A 32 -12.61 -7.19 26.15
CA GLY A 32 -13.13 -8.22 25.23
C GLY A 32 -14.20 -7.75 24.24
N GLU A 33 -14.59 -6.47 24.26
CA GLU A 33 -15.72 -5.96 23.47
C GLU A 33 -15.37 -5.63 22.01
N GLN A 34 -14.09 -5.67 21.65
CA GLN A 34 -13.69 -5.38 20.27
C GLN A 34 -14.06 -6.53 19.35
N ASP A 35 -14.86 -6.23 18.32
CA ASP A 35 -15.15 -7.17 17.24
C ASP A 35 -13.92 -7.27 16.32
N ILE A 36 -13.29 -8.44 16.32
CA ILE A 36 -12.12 -8.78 15.51
C ILE A 36 -12.10 -10.30 15.28
N THR A 37 -11.92 -10.68 14.02
CA THR A 37 -11.70 -12.08 13.64
C THR A 37 -10.19 -12.33 13.53
N LEU A 38 -9.71 -13.34 14.24
CA LEU A 38 -8.31 -13.77 14.24
C LEU A 38 -8.28 -15.23 13.78
N HIS A 39 -7.46 -15.53 12.78
CA HIS A 39 -7.27 -16.90 12.26
C HIS A 39 -6.02 -17.55 12.87
N HIS A 40 -4.98 -16.76 13.09
CA HIS A 40 -3.69 -17.18 13.65
C HIS A 40 -3.43 -16.55 15.02
N GLY A 41 -4.13 -15.46 15.35
CA GLY A 41 -4.03 -14.79 16.63
C GLY A 41 -4.88 -15.44 17.72
N GLN A 42 -4.31 -15.57 18.93
CA GLN A 42 -5.04 -15.96 20.13
C GLN A 42 -5.42 -14.73 20.94
N ARG A 43 -6.72 -14.57 21.22
CA ARG A 43 -7.24 -13.45 22.00
C ARG A 43 -7.02 -13.66 23.48
N ILE A 44 -6.69 -12.55 24.19
CA ILE A 44 -6.57 -12.47 25.64
C ILE A 44 -7.42 -11.29 26.11
N ASP A 45 -8.35 -11.53 27.00
CA ASP A 45 -9.22 -10.51 27.56
C ASP A 45 -8.88 -10.25 29.03
N GLY A 46 -8.94 -8.99 29.41
CA GLY A 46 -8.61 -8.53 30.76
C GLY A 46 -7.39 -7.62 30.81
N ALA A 47 -7.34 -6.80 31.85
CA ALA A 47 -6.19 -5.93 32.09
C ALA A 47 -5.04 -6.75 32.69
N LEU A 48 -3.86 -6.69 32.09
CA LEU A 48 -2.63 -7.26 32.64
C LEU A 48 -1.91 -6.17 33.46
N ASP A 49 -1.70 -6.41 34.75
CA ASP A 49 -0.76 -5.63 35.54
C ASP A 49 0.70 -6.04 35.22
N ALA A 50 1.68 -5.41 35.86
CA ALA A 50 3.07 -5.65 35.55
C ALA A 50 3.52 -7.10 35.85
N GLU A 51 3.01 -7.70 36.91
CA GLU A 51 3.38 -9.06 37.31
C GLU A 51 2.72 -10.09 36.39
N ALA A 52 1.41 -9.95 36.13
CA ALA A 52 0.68 -10.81 35.20
C ALA A 52 1.28 -10.74 33.78
N MET A 53 1.63 -9.54 33.31
CA MET A 53 2.27 -9.34 32.01
C MET A 53 3.66 -10.00 31.96
N ARG A 54 4.46 -9.85 33.02
CA ARG A 54 5.79 -10.47 33.13
C ARG A 54 5.69 -12.00 33.07
N CYS A 55 4.80 -12.58 33.89
CA CYS A 55 4.53 -14.02 33.90
C CYS A 55 4.08 -14.53 32.53
N PHE A 56 3.10 -13.85 31.91
CA PHE A 56 2.61 -14.19 30.59
C PHE A 56 3.72 -14.18 29.52
N CYS A 57 4.51 -13.11 29.49
CA CYS A 57 5.62 -12.99 28.53
C CYS A 57 6.66 -14.11 28.69
N THR A 58 6.93 -14.51 29.93
CA THR A 58 7.88 -15.58 30.22
C THR A 58 7.33 -16.95 29.83
N GLU A 59 6.10 -17.26 30.24
CA GLU A 59 5.41 -18.53 29.98
C GLU A 59 5.26 -18.80 28.47
N HIS A 60 4.80 -17.77 27.74
CA HIS A 60 4.55 -17.87 26.30
C HIS A 60 5.75 -17.49 25.43
N LYS A 61 6.92 -17.26 26.02
CA LYS A 61 8.16 -16.93 25.32
C LYS A 61 7.99 -15.77 24.33
N ILE A 62 7.38 -14.68 24.82
CA ILE A 62 7.18 -13.48 23.99
C ILE A 62 8.54 -12.86 23.66
N ARG A 63 8.77 -12.58 22.37
CA ARG A 63 10.03 -12.01 21.84
C ARG A 63 9.86 -10.62 21.29
N LEU A 64 8.62 -10.17 21.12
CA LEU A 64 8.29 -8.84 20.61
C LEU A 64 6.94 -8.39 21.17
N ILE A 65 6.85 -7.14 21.59
CA ILE A 65 5.59 -6.50 22.01
C ILE A 65 5.22 -5.43 20.97
N VAL A 66 3.98 -5.48 20.48
CA VAL A 66 3.39 -4.43 19.65
C VAL A 66 2.39 -3.65 20.50
N ASP A 67 2.75 -2.42 20.85
CA ASP A 67 1.87 -1.52 21.59
C ASP A 67 1.04 -0.68 20.61
N ALA A 68 -0.16 -1.14 20.30
CA ALA A 68 -1.17 -0.47 19.49
C ALA A 68 -2.34 0.06 20.34
N ALA A 69 -2.15 0.19 21.65
CA ALA A 69 -3.16 0.71 22.57
C ALA A 69 -3.43 2.21 22.35
N HIS A 70 -4.56 2.68 22.89
CA HIS A 70 -4.97 4.08 22.76
C HIS A 70 -3.91 5.04 23.30
N PRO A 71 -3.59 6.17 22.63
CA PRO A 71 -2.52 7.09 23.04
C PRO A 71 -2.61 7.59 24.49
N PHE A 72 -3.81 7.65 25.05
CA PHE A 72 -4.08 8.07 26.43
C PHE A 72 -4.09 6.90 27.45
N ALA A 73 -3.71 5.68 27.06
CA ALA A 73 -3.59 4.54 27.98
C ALA A 73 -2.25 4.55 28.73
N GLN A 74 -1.93 5.66 29.39
CA GLN A 74 -0.61 5.93 30.00
C GLN A 74 -0.14 4.82 30.95
N GLN A 75 -1.02 4.31 31.81
CA GLN A 75 -0.68 3.24 32.75
C GLN A 75 -0.25 1.96 32.02
N LEU A 76 -1.00 1.55 30.98
CA LEU A 76 -0.66 0.37 30.19
C LEU A 76 0.70 0.56 29.48
N HIS A 77 0.92 1.72 28.87
CA HIS A 77 2.18 2.02 28.21
C HIS A 77 3.37 1.95 29.18
N GLN A 78 3.22 2.50 30.40
CA GLN A 78 4.26 2.41 31.45
C GLN A 78 4.51 0.96 31.86
N THR A 79 3.45 0.17 32.04
CA THR A 79 3.56 -1.27 32.36
C THR A 79 4.30 -2.05 31.26
N ILE A 80 3.94 -1.80 29.99
CA ILE A 80 4.63 -2.41 28.83
C ILE A 80 6.11 -2.08 28.86
N ILE A 81 6.46 -0.83 29.09
CA ILE A 81 7.84 -0.35 29.16
C ILE A 81 8.60 -1.08 30.26
N GLN A 82 8.05 -1.08 31.48
CA GLN A 82 8.66 -1.73 32.64
C GLN A 82 8.93 -3.22 32.40
N VAL A 83 7.97 -3.95 31.88
CA VAL A 83 8.10 -5.39 31.60
C VAL A 83 9.10 -5.64 30.48
N SER A 84 9.05 -4.84 29.40
CA SER A 84 9.98 -4.90 28.28
C SER A 84 11.44 -4.72 28.75
N GLU A 85 11.70 -3.71 29.58
CA GLU A 85 13.04 -3.45 30.13
C GLU A 85 13.52 -4.60 31.05
N THR A 86 12.60 -5.14 31.87
CA THR A 86 12.92 -6.25 32.78
C THR A 86 13.26 -7.53 32.01
N LEU A 87 12.55 -7.83 30.95
CA LEU A 87 12.72 -9.06 30.17
C LEU A 87 13.58 -8.88 28.91
N ASN A 88 14.06 -7.66 28.64
CA ASN A 88 14.80 -7.28 27.43
C ASN A 88 14.05 -7.66 26.13
N ILE A 89 12.74 -7.40 26.10
CA ILE A 89 11.88 -7.64 24.94
C ILE A 89 11.72 -6.34 24.15
N PRO A 90 11.99 -6.30 22.84
CA PRO A 90 11.78 -5.10 22.02
C PRO A 90 10.30 -4.71 21.92
N ILE A 91 10.05 -3.41 21.76
CA ILE A 91 8.71 -2.84 21.57
C ILE A 91 8.61 -2.15 20.22
N ILE A 92 7.53 -2.41 19.51
CA ILE A 92 7.06 -1.56 18.42
C ILE A 92 5.85 -0.77 18.91
N ARG A 93 5.96 0.56 18.93
CA ARG A 93 4.82 1.44 19.17
C ARG A 93 4.12 1.73 17.85
N TYR A 94 2.87 1.25 17.69
CA TYR A 94 2.02 1.58 16.55
C TYR A 94 1.22 2.84 16.87
N GLU A 95 1.67 3.96 16.36
CA GLU A 95 1.05 5.26 16.60
C GLU A 95 0.02 5.63 15.54
N ARG A 96 -0.82 6.59 15.87
CA ARG A 96 -1.75 7.23 14.95
C ARG A 96 -1.06 8.27 14.11
N ILE A 97 -1.64 8.58 12.95
CA ILE A 97 -1.28 9.75 12.17
C ILE A 97 -2.04 10.94 12.75
N TYR A 98 -1.30 12.02 13.03
CA TYR A 98 -1.85 13.24 13.60
C TYR A 98 -1.73 14.37 12.60
N PRO A 99 -2.82 15.13 12.33
CA PRO A 99 -2.71 16.35 11.55
C PRO A 99 -1.90 17.41 12.32
N PRO A 100 -1.35 18.42 11.63
CA PRO A 100 -0.76 19.57 12.28
C PRO A 100 -1.75 20.22 13.26
N ARG A 101 -1.25 20.74 14.38
CA ARG A 101 -2.07 21.45 15.37
C ARG A 101 -2.54 22.79 14.79
N ASP A 102 -3.85 22.94 14.67
CA ASP A 102 -4.51 24.15 14.18
C ASP A 102 -4.38 25.29 15.22
N ALA A 103 -4.02 26.49 14.77
CA ALA A 103 -3.89 27.67 15.61
C ALA A 103 -5.23 28.17 16.18
N ASP A 104 -6.35 27.85 15.52
CA ASP A 104 -7.71 28.19 15.99
C ASP A 104 -8.20 27.32 17.13
N ILE A 105 -7.44 26.31 17.53
CA ILE A 105 -7.78 25.38 18.64
C ILE A 105 -7.00 25.77 19.88
N THR A 106 -7.69 25.87 21.03
CA THR A 106 -7.04 26.05 22.32
C THR A 106 -6.45 24.72 22.79
N TRP A 107 -5.14 24.55 22.71
CA TRP A 107 -4.42 23.34 23.11
C TRP A 107 -4.04 23.40 24.58
N ILE A 108 -4.43 22.35 25.34
CA ILE A 108 -4.15 22.22 26.78
C ILE A 108 -3.35 20.95 27.07
N ASP A 109 -2.52 20.98 28.10
CA ASP A 109 -1.70 19.86 28.53
C ASP A 109 -2.40 19.03 29.64
N ASP A 110 -3.26 19.70 30.44
CA ASP A 110 -4.01 19.07 31.51
C ASP A 110 -5.45 19.63 31.59
N TYR A 111 -6.35 18.86 32.18
CA TYR A 111 -7.77 19.22 32.35
C TYR A 111 -7.96 20.51 33.20
N SER A 112 -7.05 20.81 34.13
CA SER A 112 -7.09 22.04 34.93
C SER A 112 -6.95 23.33 34.11
N GLN A 113 -6.44 23.24 32.87
CA GLN A 113 -6.26 24.35 31.94
C GLN A 113 -7.50 24.63 31.07
N VAL A 114 -8.60 23.89 31.27
CA VAL A 114 -9.86 24.15 30.55
C VAL A 114 -10.34 25.55 30.90
N PRO A 115 -10.64 26.42 29.89
CA PRO A 115 -11.13 27.78 30.14
C PRO A 115 -12.37 27.80 31.03
N THR A 116 -12.45 28.79 31.92
CA THR A 116 -13.56 28.96 32.88
C THR A 116 -14.46 30.14 32.55
N ASP A 117 -14.25 30.79 31.45
CA ASP A 117 -15.07 31.85 30.85
C ASP A 117 -16.18 31.28 29.94
N LEU A 118 -16.83 30.20 30.38
CA LEU A 118 -17.84 29.42 29.65
C LEU A 118 -19.08 29.26 30.54
N HIS A 119 -20.27 29.12 29.92
CA HIS A 119 -21.48 28.69 30.63
C HIS A 119 -21.74 27.19 30.45
N THR A 120 -21.40 26.67 29.25
CA THR A 120 -21.62 25.27 28.89
C THR A 120 -20.40 24.65 28.22
N LEU A 121 -20.03 23.42 28.60
CA LEU A 121 -18.96 22.64 28.03
C LEU A 121 -19.46 21.26 27.61
N LEU A 122 -19.26 20.89 26.35
CA LEU A 122 -19.45 19.52 25.89
C LEU A 122 -18.12 18.75 25.97
N ALA A 123 -18.02 17.81 26.90
CA ALA A 123 -16.82 16.98 27.05
C ALA A 123 -16.95 15.66 26.26
N THR A 124 -16.06 15.45 25.28
CA THR A 124 -16.02 14.21 24.47
C THR A 124 -14.77 13.37 24.79
N THR A 125 -14.25 13.52 25.99
CA THR A 125 -12.99 12.92 26.45
C THR A 125 -13.14 11.56 27.11
N GLY A 126 -14.39 11.02 27.15
CA GLY A 126 -14.75 9.71 27.68
C GLY A 126 -14.98 9.72 29.19
N VAL A 127 -15.56 8.62 29.69
CA VAL A 127 -16.05 8.50 31.08
C VAL A 127 -14.97 8.75 32.16
N GLN A 128 -13.71 8.42 31.87
CA GLN A 128 -12.60 8.59 32.82
C GLN A 128 -12.23 10.06 33.10
N SER A 129 -12.73 11.00 32.30
CA SER A 129 -12.47 12.43 32.51
C SER A 129 -13.49 13.14 33.35
N ILE A 130 -14.61 12.48 33.73
CA ILE A 130 -15.71 13.09 34.45
C ILE A 130 -15.25 13.65 35.80
N SER A 131 -14.60 12.85 36.62
CA SER A 131 -14.06 13.30 37.91
C SER A 131 -13.03 14.41 37.80
N LYS A 132 -12.28 14.46 36.68
CA LYS A 132 -11.26 15.49 36.44
C LYS A 132 -11.85 16.84 36.02
N LEU A 133 -13.12 16.89 35.65
CA LEU A 133 -13.82 18.10 35.20
C LEU A 133 -14.82 18.63 36.27
N LYS A 134 -14.96 17.97 37.40
CA LYS A 134 -15.88 18.38 38.47
C LYS A 134 -15.63 19.81 39.01
N PHE A 135 -14.38 20.26 39.00
CA PHE A 135 -14.03 21.64 39.41
C PHE A 135 -14.72 22.72 38.56
N LEU A 136 -15.14 22.39 37.32
CA LEU A 136 -15.89 23.33 36.46
C LEU A 136 -17.33 23.52 36.99
N GLU A 137 -17.93 22.47 37.50
CA GLU A 137 -19.27 22.55 38.10
C GLU A 137 -19.29 23.45 39.36
N GLU A 138 -18.21 23.39 40.18
CA GLU A 138 -17.98 24.32 41.28
C GLU A 138 -17.91 25.78 40.88
N LYS A 139 -17.51 26.02 39.59
CA LYS A 139 -17.49 27.35 38.95
C LYS A 139 -18.77 27.69 38.18
N SER A 140 -19.86 26.95 38.44
CA SER A 140 -21.18 27.12 37.80
C SER A 140 -21.17 26.90 36.29
N ILE A 141 -20.23 26.12 35.75
CA ILE A 141 -20.18 25.74 34.35
C ILE A 141 -20.93 24.41 34.19
N LYS A 142 -21.93 24.38 33.31
CA LYS A 142 -22.66 23.16 32.98
C LYS A 142 -21.82 22.28 32.09
N VAL A 143 -21.40 21.11 32.59
CA VAL A 143 -20.63 20.12 31.78
C VAL A 143 -21.56 19.01 31.32
N ILE A 144 -21.58 18.78 30.01
CA ILE A 144 -22.32 17.70 29.36
C ILE A 144 -21.29 16.67 28.87
N TYR A 145 -21.44 15.42 29.27
CA TYR A 145 -20.51 14.34 28.97
C TYR A 145 -21.05 13.49 27.82
N ARG A 146 -20.35 13.48 26.69
CA ARG A 146 -20.68 12.64 25.55
C ARG A 146 -20.03 11.28 25.71
N ILE A 147 -20.86 10.24 25.85
CA ILE A 147 -20.45 8.86 26.10
C ILE A 147 -21.16 7.89 25.15
N LEU A 148 -20.61 6.67 25.01
CA LEU A 148 -21.27 5.59 24.28
C LEU A 148 -22.54 5.16 25.01
N ASN A 149 -23.60 4.86 24.26
CA ASN A 149 -24.85 4.33 24.79
C ASN A 149 -24.71 2.85 25.14
N ARG A 150 -23.94 2.58 26.21
CA ARG A 150 -23.69 1.23 26.73
C ARG A 150 -23.84 1.25 28.23
N GLU A 151 -24.44 0.19 28.79
CA GLU A 151 -24.67 0.09 30.21
C GLU A 151 -23.37 0.24 31.04
N SER A 152 -22.28 -0.39 30.59
CA SER A 152 -20.96 -0.27 31.23
C SER A 152 -20.46 1.19 31.29
N SER A 153 -20.67 1.96 30.21
CA SER A 153 -20.28 3.37 30.13
C SER A 153 -21.14 4.24 31.05
N ILE A 154 -22.45 3.97 31.13
CA ILE A 154 -23.41 4.71 31.93
C ILE A 154 -23.12 4.46 33.43
N GLN A 155 -22.91 3.21 33.82
CA GLN A 155 -22.58 2.85 35.21
C GLN A 155 -21.27 3.49 35.67
N MET A 156 -20.26 3.48 34.79
CA MET A 156 -18.98 4.12 35.09
C MET A 156 -19.11 5.64 35.17
N ALA A 157 -19.91 6.28 34.32
CA ALA A 157 -20.17 7.72 34.39
C ALA A 157 -20.82 8.10 35.70
N ARG A 158 -21.83 7.35 36.15
CA ARG A 158 -22.48 7.54 37.47
C ARG A 158 -21.48 7.35 38.62
N LYS A 159 -20.63 6.32 38.55
CA LYS A 159 -19.58 6.10 39.56
C LYS A 159 -18.58 7.25 39.64
N GLN A 160 -18.33 7.94 38.50
CA GLN A 160 -17.48 9.14 38.42
C GLN A 160 -18.22 10.43 38.86
N GLY A 161 -19.50 10.33 39.22
CA GLY A 161 -20.31 11.42 39.77
C GLY A 161 -21.11 12.21 38.73
N ALA A 162 -21.31 11.70 37.50
CA ALA A 162 -22.20 12.31 36.56
C ALA A 162 -23.67 12.02 36.85
N THR A 163 -24.53 13.03 36.70
CA THR A 163 -25.99 12.89 36.77
C THR A 163 -26.57 12.54 35.38
N ALA A 164 -27.82 12.04 35.36
CA ALA A 164 -28.42 11.59 34.12
C ALA A 164 -28.60 12.72 33.08
N ASP A 165 -28.89 13.93 33.53
CA ASP A 165 -29.08 15.13 32.73
C ASP A 165 -27.76 15.71 32.17
N GLN A 166 -26.62 15.25 32.67
CA GLN A 166 -25.29 15.56 32.16
C GLN A 166 -24.82 14.60 31.09
N LEU A 167 -25.53 13.51 30.83
CA LEU A 167 -25.12 12.52 29.84
C LEU A 167 -25.78 12.76 28.49
N CYS A 168 -24.99 12.72 27.43
CA CYS A 168 -25.47 12.62 26.05
C CYS A 168 -24.79 11.46 25.32
N PHE A 169 -25.54 10.83 24.41
CA PHE A 169 -25.11 9.62 23.74
C PHE A 169 -24.77 9.88 22.26
N TYR A 170 -23.93 9.05 21.69
CA TYR A 170 -23.56 9.11 20.28
C TYR A 170 -23.32 7.71 19.72
N GLU A 171 -23.51 7.59 18.41
CA GLU A 171 -23.19 6.41 17.63
C GLU A 171 -22.01 6.67 16.68
N ASP A 172 -21.95 7.86 16.07
CA ASP A 172 -20.87 8.29 15.18
C ASP A 172 -19.98 9.37 15.82
N ALA A 173 -18.70 9.39 15.44
CA ALA A 173 -17.73 10.39 15.93
C ALA A 173 -18.14 11.83 15.61
N ARG A 174 -18.88 12.06 14.52
CA ARG A 174 -19.37 13.36 14.07
C ARG A 174 -20.60 13.85 14.85
N ASP A 175 -21.26 12.96 15.59
CA ASP A 175 -22.44 13.34 16.34
C ASP A 175 -22.11 14.31 17.46
N ILE A 176 -22.52 15.55 17.31
CA ILE A 176 -22.51 16.57 18.36
C ILE A 176 -23.96 16.91 18.67
N PRO A 177 -24.63 16.12 19.55
CA PRO A 177 -26.09 16.23 19.73
C PRO A 177 -26.52 17.51 20.45
N VAL A 178 -25.58 18.18 21.12
CA VAL A 178 -25.85 19.36 21.96
C VAL A 178 -24.99 20.53 21.52
N LYS A 179 -25.58 21.73 21.46
CA LYS A 179 -24.84 22.97 21.31
C LYS A 179 -24.35 23.42 22.69
N ALA A 180 -23.06 23.77 22.79
CA ALA A 180 -22.41 24.33 23.95
C ALA A 180 -21.50 25.50 23.54
N ASP A 181 -21.04 26.31 24.51
CA ASP A 181 -20.10 27.39 24.21
C ASP A 181 -18.76 26.85 23.74
N ALA A 182 -18.33 25.72 24.33
CA ALA A 182 -17.11 25.05 23.95
C ALA A 182 -17.27 23.52 23.92
N ILE A 183 -16.40 22.87 23.14
CA ILE A 183 -16.22 21.42 23.11
C ILE A 183 -14.80 21.08 23.58
N LEU A 184 -14.70 20.08 24.45
CA LEU A 184 -13.43 19.51 24.88
C LEU A 184 -13.17 18.17 24.18
N LEU A 185 -12.10 18.15 23.39
CA LEU A 185 -11.64 17.00 22.61
C LEU A 185 -10.35 16.41 23.20
N LYS A 186 -10.03 15.16 22.86
CA LYS A 186 -8.67 14.61 22.97
C LYS A 186 -8.00 14.64 21.59
N GLU A 187 -6.71 14.95 21.53
CA GLU A 187 -5.89 14.78 20.32
C GLU A 187 -5.79 13.29 19.97
N SER A 188 -6.84 12.77 19.33
CA SER A 188 -6.99 11.32 19.07
C SER A 188 -6.51 10.89 17.69
N GLY A 189 -5.95 11.79 16.87
CA GLY A 189 -5.46 11.51 15.53
C GLY A 189 -6.56 11.26 14.49
N LEU A 190 -6.16 10.95 13.25
CA LEU A 190 -7.08 10.74 12.12
C LEU A 190 -8.07 9.60 12.42
N THR A 191 -7.57 8.45 12.81
CA THR A 191 -8.38 7.25 13.09
C THR A 191 -9.25 7.38 14.36
N GLY A 192 -8.98 8.36 15.21
CA GLY A 192 -9.77 8.66 16.40
C GLY A 192 -10.93 9.64 16.17
N GLY A 193 -11.17 10.04 14.90
CA GLY A 193 -12.22 10.97 14.51
C GLY A 193 -11.99 12.39 15.02
N PHE A 194 -10.73 12.80 15.21
CA PHE A 194 -10.41 14.16 15.66
C PHE A 194 -10.77 15.23 14.63
N PRO A 195 -10.39 15.10 13.33
CA PRO A 195 -10.74 16.10 12.31
C PRO A 195 -12.26 16.25 12.12
N GLU A 196 -12.99 15.14 12.15
CA GLU A 196 -14.45 15.12 11.99
C GLU A 196 -15.14 15.87 13.15
N LYS A 197 -14.67 15.68 14.39
CA LYS A 197 -15.18 16.40 15.56
C LYS A 197 -14.85 17.88 15.51
N VAL A 198 -13.63 18.23 15.06
CA VAL A 198 -13.22 19.63 14.88
C VAL A 198 -14.09 20.31 13.83
N LYS A 199 -14.33 19.64 12.69
CA LYS A 199 -15.20 20.16 11.63
C LYS A 199 -16.63 20.37 12.13
N ALA A 200 -17.22 19.36 12.76
CA ALA A 200 -18.58 19.45 13.29
C ALA A 200 -18.74 20.52 14.39
N ALA A 201 -17.70 20.75 15.20
CA ALA A 201 -17.69 21.81 16.20
C ALA A 201 -17.59 23.20 15.56
N LYS A 202 -16.74 23.39 14.54
CA LYS A 202 -16.63 24.64 13.78
C LYS A 202 -17.97 24.99 13.10
N GLU A 203 -18.64 24.02 12.49
CA GLU A 203 -19.97 24.19 11.86
C GLU A 203 -21.05 24.66 12.85
N LYS A 204 -20.94 24.29 14.14
CA LYS A 204 -21.83 24.72 15.21
C LYS A 204 -21.38 25.99 15.92
N GLY A 205 -20.27 26.61 15.49
CA GLY A 205 -19.74 27.83 16.09
C GLY A 205 -19.25 27.64 17.54
N MET A 206 -18.80 26.43 17.92
CA MET A 206 -18.31 26.12 19.26
C MET A 206 -16.81 26.46 19.35
N ARG A 207 -16.37 27.03 20.49
CA ARG A 207 -14.95 27.14 20.82
C ARG A 207 -14.36 25.74 21.03
N ILE A 208 -13.21 25.45 20.42
CA ILE A 208 -12.59 24.13 20.49
C ILE A 208 -11.43 24.16 21.47
N VAL A 209 -11.49 23.27 22.46
CA VAL A 209 -10.40 23.01 23.42
C VAL A 209 -9.95 21.57 23.21
N ALA A 210 -8.65 21.35 23.01
CA ALA A 210 -8.11 20.03 22.76
C ALA A 210 -7.01 19.67 23.77
N LEU A 211 -7.21 18.55 24.46
CA LEU A 211 -6.20 17.95 25.33
C LEU A 211 -5.13 17.31 24.44
N LYS A 212 -3.91 17.80 24.53
CA LYS A 212 -2.76 17.25 23.81
C LYS A 212 -2.54 15.79 24.20
N ARG A 213 -2.11 14.99 23.23
CA ARG A 213 -1.65 13.64 23.53
C ARG A 213 -0.42 13.69 24.43
N PRO A 214 -0.24 12.69 25.32
CA PRO A 214 0.96 12.63 26.14
C PRO A 214 2.21 12.52 25.25
N GLU A 215 3.11 13.46 25.39
CA GLU A 215 4.44 13.41 24.79
C GLU A 215 5.37 12.75 25.80
N GLY A 216 5.83 11.55 25.58
CA GLY A 216 6.65 10.91 26.61
C GLY A 216 7.07 9.48 26.37
N PHE A 217 6.76 8.91 25.21
CA PHE A 217 7.33 7.62 24.83
C PHE A 217 8.71 7.77 24.16
N THR A 218 9.51 8.73 24.63
CA THR A 218 10.93 8.81 24.26
C THR A 218 11.69 7.70 24.96
N ALA A 219 11.89 6.65 24.24
CA ALA A 219 12.56 5.48 24.76
C ALA A 219 14.06 5.53 24.57
N LYS A 220 14.77 5.34 25.62
CA LYS A 220 16.14 4.79 25.56
C LYS A 220 16.02 3.30 25.25
N GLY A 221 16.65 2.81 24.16
CA GLY A 221 16.69 1.38 23.82
C GLY A 221 15.89 0.99 22.57
N SER A 222 15.71 -0.28 22.33
CA SER A 222 15.13 -0.95 21.14
C SER A 222 13.63 -0.71 20.95
N ARG A 223 13.22 0.55 20.81
CA ARG A 223 11.82 0.94 20.61
C ARG A 223 11.66 1.60 19.26
N LEU A 224 10.90 0.94 18.40
CA LEU A 224 10.55 1.48 17.09
C LEU A 224 9.18 2.12 17.14
N ARG A 225 9.00 3.23 16.44
CA ARG A 225 7.70 3.86 16.22
C ARG A 225 7.30 3.67 14.77
N VAL A 226 6.08 3.23 14.55
CA VAL A 226 5.48 3.07 13.22
C VAL A 226 4.08 3.67 13.26
N ASN A 227 3.58 4.16 12.14
CA ASN A 227 2.25 4.78 12.05
C ASN A 227 1.40 4.19 10.92
N GLY A 228 1.77 3.03 10.42
CA GLY A 228 1.03 2.34 9.38
C GLY A 228 1.42 0.86 9.25
N PRO A 229 0.65 0.10 8.43
CA PRO A 229 0.82 -1.33 8.26
C PRO A 229 2.18 -1.72 7.68
N HIS A 230 2.67 -0.99 6.67
CA HIS A 230 3.97 -1.29 6.05
C HIS A 230 5.13 -1.05 7.01
N GLY A 231 5.07 0.05 7.78
CA GLY A 231 6.05 0.34 8.82
C GLY A 231 6.07 -0.75 9.90
N LEU A 232 4.89 -1.23 10.32
CA LEU A 232 4.78 -2.34 11.27
C LEU A 232 5.40 -3.62 10.70
N ARG A 233 5.02 -4.00 9.47
CA ARG A 233 5.53 -5.20 8.82
C ARG A 233 7.06 -5.18 8.75
N ARG A 234 7.66 -4.11 8.22
CA ARG A 234 9.11 -3.97 8.12
C ARG A 234 9.80 -3.96 9.49
N ALA A 235 9.18 -3.38 10.52
CA ALA A 235 9.71 -3.41 11.88
C ALA A 235 9.70 -4.82 12.47
N VAL A 236 8.66 -5.61 12.22
CA VAL A 236 8.59 -7.03 12.62
C VAL A 236 9.60 -7.86 11.85
N GLU A 237 9.70 -7.71 10.53
CA GLU A 237 10.70 -8.38 9.68
C GLU A 237 12.14 -8.12 10.17
N ARG A 238 12.44 -6.90 10.63
CA ARG A 238 13.75 -6.53 11.18
C ARG A 238 14.03 -7.14 12.56
N LEU A 239 13.01 -7.22 13.44
CA LEU A 239 13.18 -7.69 14.82
C LEU A 239 12.97 -9.20 14.98
N LEU A 240 12.15 -9.80 14.13
CA LEU A 240 11.79 -11.22 14.09
C LEU A 240 11.70 -11.69 12.64
N PRO A 241 12.84 -11.82 11.91
CA PRO A 241 12.85 -12.16 10.49
C PRO A 241 12.06 -13.43 10.16
N GLU A 242 12.11 -14.42 11.04
CA GLU A 242 11.42 -15.70 10.85
C GLU A 242 9.89 -15.63 11.00
N PHE A 243 9.32 -14.49 11.41
CA PHE A 243 7.88 -14.39 11.64
C PHE A 243 7.08 -14.39 10.33
N PHE A 244 7.55 -13.65 9.34
CA PHE A 244 6.97 -13.66 7.99
C PHE A 244 7.70 -14.66 7.09
N PRO A 245 6.96 -15.48 6.30
CA PRO A 245 7.59 -16.41 5.37
C PRO A 245 8.30 -15.73 4.20
N LEU A 246 7.91 -14.50 3.89
CA LEU A 246 8.48 -13.66 2.83
C LEU A 246 8.62 -12.22 3.33
N HIS A 247 9.78 -11.60 3.05
CA HIS A 247 10.07 -10.22 3.45
C HIS A 247 9.69 -9.21 2.38
N SER A 248 9.16 -8.08 2.84
CA SER A 248 8.82 -6.95 1.99
C SER A 248 10.07 -6.16 1.57
N GLY A 249 9.98 -5.48 0.42
CA GLY A 249 11.02 -4.62 -0.11
C GLY A 249 10.59 -3.18 -0.31
N LEU A 250 11.50 -2.37 -0.87
CA LEU A 250 11.27 -0.98 -1.24
C LEU A 250 11.14 -0.84 -2.77
N THR A 251 10.23 0.01 -3.23
CA THR A 251 10.17 0.36 -4.66
C THR A 251 11.31 1.31 -5.04
N THR A 252 11.64 1.38 -6.33
CA THR A 252 12.60 2.38 -6.84
C THR A 252 12.14 3.81 -6.52
N GLY A 253 10.82 4.07 -6.47
CA GLY A 253 10.25 5.35 -6.06
C GLY A 253 10.54 5.71 -4.61
N THR A 254 10.43 4.75 -3.70
CA THR A 254 10.75 4.96 -2.29
C THR A 254 12.25 5.19 -2.08
N CYS A 255 13.10 4.43 -2.77
CA CYS A 255 14.55 4.64 -2.71
C CYS A 255 14.96 6.01 -3.26
N ALA A 256 14.36 6.43 -4.38
CA ALA A 256 14.57 7.77 -4.94
C ALA A 256 14.11 8.88 -4.00
N THR A 257 12.97 8.68 -3.31
CA THR A 257 12.46 9.62 -2.32
C THR A 257 13.39 9.70 -1.10
N ALA A 258 13.86 8.56 -0.58
CA ALA A 258 14.80 8.52 0.53
C ALA A 258 16.12 9.22 0.19
N ALA A 259 16.66 8.96 -1.00
CA ALA A 259 17.85 9.64 -1.49
C ALA A 259 17.62 11.16 -1.64
N ALA A 260 16.46 11.59 -2.15
CA ALA A 260 16.13 13.00 -2.30
C ALA A 260 15.96 13.71 -0.94
N VAL A 261 15.32 13.06 0.04
CA VAL A 261 15.22 13.55 1.42
C VAL A 261 16.60 13.70 2.06
N ALA A 262 17.46 12.69 1.91
CA ALA A 262 18.83 12.71 2.42
C ALA A 262 19.66 13.83 1.77
N ALA A 263 19.54 14.02 0.45
CA ALA A 263 20.20 15.12 -0.25
C ALA A 263 19.68 16.50 0.18
N ALA A 264 18.36 16.61 0.51
CA ALA A 264 17.81 17.86 1.07
C ALA A 264 18.39 18.17 2.45
N LEU A 265 18.51 17.17 3.33
CA LEU A 265 19.14 17.33 4.64
C LEU A 265 20.63 17.70 4.50
N GLN A 266 21.35 17.09 3.56
CA GLN A 266 22.74 17.43 3.25
C GLN A 266 22.88 18.89 2.77
N LEU A 267 21.99 19.33 1.88
CA LEU A 267 21.98 20.70 1.37
C LEU A 267 21.68 21.72 2.48
N ILE A 268 20.72 21.44 3.36
CA ILE A 268 20.39 22.29 4.51
C ILE A 268 21.61 22.42 5.42
N ARG A 269 22.23 21.30 5.81
CA ARG A 269 23.42 21.29 6.66
C ARG A 269 24.57 22.07 6.05
N ASN A 270 24.88 21.87 4.77
CA ASN A 270 25.99 22.54 4.10
C ASN A 270 25.82 24.06 4.01
N SER A 271 24.59 24.56 4.22
CA SER A 271 24.28 25.99 4.26
C SER A 271 24.31 26.58 5.67
N GLU A 272 24.49 25.77 6.73
CA GLU A 272 24.61 26.18 8.12
C GLU A 272 26.07 26.17 8.55
N ALA A 273 26.62 27.33 8.89
CA ALA A 273 28.05 27.50 9.18
C ALA A 273 28.56 26.82 10.46
N GLU A 274 27.65 26.26 11.30
CA GLU A 274 27.99 25.78 12.66
C GLU A 274 27.17 24.57 13.12
N THR A 275 27.13 23.45 12.41
CA THR A 275 26.55 22.23 13.01
C THR A 275 27.51 21.05 12.96
N ASP A 276 27.99 20.67 14.15
CA ASP A 276 28.75 19.45 14.44
C ASP A 276 27.85 18.18 14.40
N SER A 277 26.65 18.29 13.85
CA SER A 277 25.71 17.18 13.76
C SER A 277 25.99 16.29 12.55
N SER A 278 26.23 15.01 12.78
CA SER A 278 26.39 14.02 11.72
C SER A 278 25.06 13.85 10.95
N LEU A 279 25.14 13.63 9.62
CA LEU A 279 23.99 13.32 8.81
C LEU A 279 23.35 11.98 9.25
N PRO A 280 22.00 11.87 9.26
CA PRO A 280 21.32 10.67 9.71
C PRO A 280 21.55 9.50 8.74
N LYS A 281 21.75 8.30 9.29
CA LYS A 281 21.91 7.07 8.50
C LYS A 281 20.58 6.52 7.96
N GLU A 282 19.46 6.95 8.54
CA GLU A 282 18.11 6.62 8.10
C GLU A 282 17.30 7.91 8.01
N VAL A 283 16.45 8.02 7.00
CA VAL A 283 15.56 9.18 6.81
C VAL A 283 14.10 8.77 6.83
N PRO A 284 13.19 9.61 7.36
CA PRO A 284 11.76 9.38 7.27
C PRO A 284 11.28 9.59 5.83
N VAL A 285 10.50 8.65 5.31
CA VAL A 285 9.83 8.73 4.01
C VAL A 285 8.33 8.62 4.22
N LEU A 286 7.60 9.68 3.87
CA LEU A 286 6.15 9.69 3.83
C LEU A 286 5.69 8.96 2.57
N LEU A 287 4.97 7.87 2.74
CA LEU A 287 4.39 7.06 1.67
C LEU A 287 3.05 7.64 1.18
N PRO A 288 2.56 7.22 -0.02
CA PRO A 288 1.30 7.73 -0.58
C PRO A 288 0.07 7.51 0.31
N ASN A 289 0.05 6.48 1.14
CA ASN A 289 -1.04 6.19 2.09
C ASN A 289 -0.98 7.04 3.39
N GLY A 290 -0.01 7.96 3.50
CA GLY A 290 0.18 8.85 4.65
C GLY A 290 0.98 8.25 5.80
N GLU A 291 1.44 7.00 5.71
CA GLU A 291 2.35 6.46 6.72
C GLU A 291 3.80 6.87 6.45
N THR A 292 4.60 6.89 7.50
CA THR A 292 6.03 7.21 7.43
C THR A 292 6.86 5.98 7.78
N ILE A 293 7.79 5.63 6.90
CA ILE A 293 8.78 4.58 7.16
C ILE A 293 10.18 5.19 7.26
N HIS A 294 11.10 4.50 7.93
CA HIS A 294 12.51 4.90 7.98
C HIS A 294 13.31 4.06 7.00
N VAL A 295 14.10 4.74 6.17
CA VAL A 295 14.85 4.13 5.07
C VAL A 295 16.32 4.47 5.23
N ALA A 296 17.19 3.46 5.15
CA ALA A 296 18.64 3.62 5.22
C ALA A 296 19.15 4.39 3.99
N VAL A 297 20.08 5.31 4.24
CA VAL A 297 20.68 6.16 3.21
C VAL A 297 22.18 6.32 3.43
N GLY A 298 22.89 6.66 2.36
CA GLY A 298 24.27 7.07 2.39
C GLY A 298 24.48 8.40 1.68
N TYR A 299 25.68 8.96 1.83
CA TYR A 299 26.02 10.29 1.34
C TYR A 299 27.30 10.26 0.52
N GLY A 300 27.26 10.84 -0.68
CA GLY A 300 28.42 11.19 -1.46
C GLY A 300 28.77 12.68 -1.26
N LYS A 301 29.68 13.18 -2.10
CA LYS A 301 30.12 14.58 -2.03
C LYS A 301 28.98 15.55 -2.36
N ASP A 302 28.28 15.31 -3.49
CA ASP A 302 27.27 16.22 -4.04
C ASP A 302 25.93 15.47 -4.30
N TYR A 303 25.73 14.31 -3.67
CA TYR A 303 24.52 13.49 -3.78
C TYR A 303 24.32 12.66 -2.52
N ALA A 304 23.09 12.20 -2.32
CA ALA A 304 22.79 11.13 -1.38
C ALA A 304 22.24 9.93 -2.13
N TYR A 305 22.23 8.76 -1.50
CA TYR A 305 21.79 7.53 -2.16
C TYR A 305 21.06 6.58 -1.20
N CYS A 306 20.27 5.71 -1.80
CA CYS A 306 19.62 4.58 -1.15
C CYS A 306 19.97 3.31 -1.92
N ILE A 307 20.37 2.26 -1.23
CA ILE A 307 20.49 0.92 -1.81
C ILE A 307 19.11 0.27 -1.76
N LYS A 308 18.62 -0.18 -2.92
CA LYS A 308 17.31 -0.82 -3.01
C LYS A 308 17.36 -2.22 -2.41
N GLU A 309 16.46 -2.48 -1.49
CA GLU A 309 16.16 -3.79 -0.93
C GLU A 309 14.82 -4.26 -1.50
N ALA A 310 14.82 -5.29 -2.36
CA ALA A 310 13.60 -5.84 -2.93
C ALA A 310 12.89 -6.85 -2.01
N GLY A 311 13.49 -7.19 -0.87
CA GLY A 311 13.02 -8.26 -0.03
C GLY A 311 13.19 -9.62 -0.71
N ASP A 312 12.20 -10.49 -0.59
CA ASP A 312 12.22 -11.81 -1.24
C ASP A 312 11.57 -11.79 -2.64
N ASP A 313 11.31 -10.61 -3.20
CA ASP A 313 10.83 -10.50 -4.57
C ASP A 313 11.98 -10.73 -5.57
N PRO A 314 11.79 -11.53 -6.64
CA PRO A 314 12.83 -11.79 -7.64
C PRO A 314 13.03 -10.60 -8.59
N ASP A 315 13.25 -9.42 -8.03
CA ASP A 315 13.42 -8.16 -8.76
C ASP A 315 14.87 -7.97 -9.19
N VAL A 316 15.09 -7.81 -10.48
CA VAL A 316 16.44 -7.58 -11.07
C VAL A 316 17.05 -6.24 -10.62
N THR A 317 16.27 -5.36 -10.02
CA THR A 317 16.72 -4.08 -9.46
C THR A 317 17.08 -4.18 -7.99
N ASP A 318 17.12 -5.37 -7.39
CA ASP A 318 17.63 -5.55 -6.04
C ASP A 318 19.11 -5.15 -5.93
N GLY A 319 19.49 -4.49 -4.85
CA GLY A 319 20.84 -4.04 -4.60
C GLY A 319 21.33 -2.84 -5.43
N ILE A 320 20.49 -2.26 -6.31
CA ILE A 320 20.92 -1.07 -7.08
C ILE A 320 21.04 0.15 -6.16
N GLU A 321 21.97 1.02 -6.51
CA GLU A 321 22.13 2.33 -5.88
C GLU A 321 21.28 3.37 -6.61
N VAL A 322 20.30 3.94 -5.92
CA VAL A 322 19.49 5.05 -6.43
C VAL A 322 20.00 6.34 -5.81
N ARG A 323 20.53 7.25 -6.62
CA ARG A 323 21.10 8.54 -6.22
C ARG A 323 20.14 9.68 -6.44
N ALA A 324 20.25 10.70 -5.60
CA ALA A 324 19.60 12.00 -5.78
C ALA A 324 20.59 13.14 -5.52
N SER A 325 20.65 14.11 -6.44
CA SER A 325 21.34 15.38 -6.27
C SER A 325 20.33 16.52 -6.29
N LEU A 326 20.48 17.48 -5.40
CA LEU A 326 19.64 18.68 -5.35
C LEU A 326 20.43 19.89 -5.82
N ILE A 327 19.91 20.55 -6.84
CA ILE A 327 20.53 21.69 -7.51
C ILE A 327 19.58 22.89 -7.39
N PRO A 328 20.00 24.02 -6.77
CA PRO A 328 19.21 25.23 -6.83
C PRO A 328 19.01 25.65 -8.31
N SER A 329 17.76 25.85 -8.71
CA SER A 329 17.44 26.23 -10.10
C SER A 329 17.20 27.74 -10.18
N PRO A 330 17.97 28.49 -10.99
CA PRO A 330 17.78 29.92 -11.15
C PRO A 330 16.64 30.30 -12.12
N THR A 331 15.94 29.31 -12.69
CA THR A 331 14.95 29.58 -13.75
C THR A 331 13.54 29.16 -13.35
N ASN A 332 12.59 30.07 -13.46
CA ASN A 332 11.12 29.87 -13.51
C ASN A 332 10.72 28.97 -14.72
N ARG A 333 11.27 27.76 -14.85
CA ARG A 333 10.83 26.77 -15.85
C ARG A 333 9.78 25.85 -15.20
N GLY A 334 8.56 26.32 -15.18
CA GLY A 334 7.42 25.50 -14.77
C GLY A 334 6.42 26.31 -13.97
N GLU A 335 5.56 27.03 -14.64
CA GLU A 335 4.25 27.36 -14.09
C GLU A 335 3.49 26.04 -13.98
N ASP A 336 3.34 25.52 -12.76
CA ASP A 336 2.28 24.56 -12.50
C ASP A 336 0.96 25.25 -12.81
N SER A 337 0.05 24.55 -13.50
CA SER A 337 -1.29 25.01 -13.90
C SER A 337 -2.16 25.58 -12.76
N ASN A 338 -1.63 25.73 -11.55
CA ASN A 338 -2.27 26.26 -10.34
C ASN A 338 -1.58 27.52 -9.77
N GLY A 339 -0.69 28.21 -10.51
CA GLY A 339 -0.21 29.57 -10.13
C GLY A 339 0.71 29.63 -8.90
N GLY A 340 1.34 28.55 -8.48
CA GLY A 340 2.23 28.48 -7.31
C GLY A 340 3.70 28.74 -7.66
N LYS A 341 4.29 29.77 -7.08
CA LYS A 341 5.64 30.33 -7.34
C LYS A 341 6.85 29.47 -6.93
N ARG A 342 6.72 28.15 -6.65
CA ARG A 342 7.84 27.31 -6.17
C ARG A 342 7.74 25.92 -6.79
N SER A 343 8.45 25.65 -7.88
CA SER A 343 8.43 24.36 -8.53
C SER A 343 9.63 23.50 -8.13
N ILE A 344 9.36 22.26 -7.67
CA ILE A 344 10.37 21.21 -7.59
C ILE A 344 10.34 20.46 -8.92
N ILE A 345 11.40 20.62 -9.71
CA ILE A 345 11.59 19.92 -10.97
C ILE A 345 12.27 18.59 -10.68
N ILE A 346 11.76 17.49 -11.25
CA ILE A 346 12.35 16.15 -11.06
C ILE A 346 12.86 15.67 -12.42
N GLU A 347 14.17 15.48 -12.52
CA GLU A 347 14.89 15.10 -13.74
C GLU A 347 15.55 13.72 -13.62
N GLY A 348 15.65 13.03 -14.76
CA GLY A 348 16.40 11.78 -14.89
C GLY A 348 17.83 12.06 -15.37
N GLY A 349 18.80 11.59 -14.59
CA GLY A 349 20.23 11.57 -14.92
C GLY A 349 20.66 10.20 -15.48
N GLU A 350 21.93 9.88 -15.29
CA GLU A 350 22.54 8.62 -15.74
C GLU A 350 21.76 7.40 -15.27
N GLY A 351 21.47 6.46 -16.18
CA GLY A 351 20.82 5.18 -15.88
C GLY A 351 19.35 5.26 -15.51
N VAL A 352 18.72 6.44 -15.55
CA VAL A 352 17.26 6.60 -15.50
C VAL A 352 16.74 6.66 -16.93
N GLY A 353 15.82 5.76 -17.28
CA GLY A 353 15.26 5.66 -18.62
C GLY A 353 14.39 6.85 -19.02
N ARG A 354 14.04 6.92 -20.31
CA ARG A 354 13.07 7.88 -20.84
C ARG A 354 11.95 7.14 -21.55
N PHE A 355 10.75 7.67 -21.46
CA PHE A 355 9.61 7.16 -22.24
C PHE A 355 9.84 7.46 -23.73
N THR A 356 9.73 6.45 -24.59
CA THR A 356 9.79 6.61 -26.05
C THR A 356 8.45 6.34 -26.73
N LEU A 357 7.52 5.70 -26.01
CA LEU A 357 6.18 5.37 -26.46
C LEU A 357 5.11 6.13 -25.65
N PRO A 358 3.92 6.36 -26.24
CA PRO A 358 2.77 6.90 -25.51
C PRO A 358 2.15 5.86 -24.57
N GLY A 359 1.17 6.29 -23.74
CA GLY A 359 0.46 5.42 -22.79
C GLY A 359 0.95 5.53 -21.35
N PHE A 360 1.84 6.47 -21.08
CA PHE A 360 2.27 6.86 -19.74
C PHE A 360 1.59 8.16 -19.30
N ASP A 361 1.72 8.51 -18.01
CA ASP A 361 1.20 9.79 -17.49
C ASP A 361 1.95 11.01 -18.08
N TYR A 362 3.12 10.77 -18.66
CA TYR A 362 3.99 11.78 -19.26
C TYR A 362 4.29 11.44 -20.71
N PRO A 363 4.50 12.46 -21.58
CA PRO A 363 4.75 12.24 -22.99
C PRO A 363 6.11 11.57 -23.27
N PRO A 364 6.31 11.02 -24.47
CA PRO A 364 7.62 10.56 -24.92
C PRO A 364 8.70 11.66 -24.80
N GLY A 365 9.90 11.26 -24.42
CA GLY A 365 11.02 12.15 -24.12
C GLY A 365 11.18 12.49 -22.63
N GLU A 366 10.13 12.38 -21.82
CA GLU A 366 10.21 12.61 -20.38
C GLU A 366 10.97 11.47 -19.66
N PRO A 367 11.65 11.78 -18.52
CA PRO A 367 12.27 10.75 -17.71
C PRO A 367 11.24 9.73 -17.23
N ALA A 368 11.62 8.45 -17.25
CA ALA A 368 10.78 7.34 -16.82
C ALA A 368 10.60 7.32 -15.29
N ILE A 369 10.08 8.40 -14.75
CA ILE A 369 9.72 8.62 -13.35
C ILE A 369 8.22 8.78 -13.30
N ASN A 370 7.50 7.78 -12.78
CA ASN A 370 6.04 7.78 -12.76
C ASN A 370 5.47 8.86 -11.83
N LYS A 371 4.18 9.16 -11.98
CA LYS A 371 3.45 10.19 -11.23
C LYS A 371 3.58 10.00 -9.72
N GLY A 372 3.31 8.79 -9.22
CA GLY A 372 3.40 8.49 -7.77
C GLY A 372 4.76 8.82 -7.15
N PRO A 373 5.89 8.32 -7.66
CA PRO A 373 7.22 8.70 -7.23
C PRO A 373 7.50 10.21 -7.31
N ARG A 374 7.08 10.90 -8.39
CA ARG A 374 7.25 12.37 -8.48
C ARG A 374 6.50 13.10 -7.38
N GLU A 375 5.26 12.71 -7.10
CA GLU A 375 4.46 13.29 -6.01
C GLU A 375 5.08 12.98 -4.64
N MET A 376 5.52 11.74 -4.42
CA MET A 376 6.15 11.32 -3.17
C MET A 376 7.43 12.11 -2.90
N ILE A 377 8.31 12.30 -3.89
CA ILE A 377 9.53 13.11 -3.77
C ILE A 377 9.18 14.56 -3.41
N ARG A 378 8.25 15.18 -4.15
CA ARG A 378 7.82 16.57 -3.89
C ARG A 378 7.29 16.74 -2.48
N ASN A 379 6.36 15.90 -2.05
CA ASN A 379 5.73 15.99 -0.75
C ASN A 379 6.74 15.84 0.39
N ASN A 380 7.68 14.91 0.27
CA ASN A 380 8.71 14.69 1.27
C ASN A 380 9.71 15.85 1.35
N ILE A 381 10.18 16.36 0.21
CA ILE A 381 11.08 17.51 0.18
C ILE A 381 10.37 18.74 0.75
N MET A 382 9.13 19.02 0.37
CA MET A 382 8.35 20.15 0.90
C MET A 382 8.21 20.06 2.42
N ALA A 383 7.96 18.88 2.97
CA ALA A 383 7.84 18.66 4.41
C ALA A 383 9.16 18.97 5.14
N ILE A 384 10.31 18.52 4.61
CA ILE A 384 11.64 18.79 5.18
C ILE A 384 11.96 20.29 5.13
N MET A 385 11.66 20.95 4.01
CA MET A 385 11.90 22.38 3.85
C MET A 385 11.05 23.24 4.80
N ALA A 386 9.78 22.88 4.97
CA ALA A 386 8.90 23.55 5.92
C ALA A 386 9.40 23.43 7.37
N GLN A 387 9.91 22.26 7.76
CA GLN A 387 10.49 22.04 9.09
C GLN A 387 11.75 22.87 9.33
N ALA A 388 12.60 23.03 8.30
CA ALA A 388 13.80 23.85 8.39
C ALA A 388 13.52 25.37 8.30
N SER A 389 12.25 25.81 8.15
CA SER A 389 11.85 27.19 7.92
C SER A 389 12.59 27.85 6.75
N ARG A 390 12.95 27.06 5.74
CA ARG A 390 13.76 27.48 4.60
C ARG A 390 12.97 27.55 3.31
N SER A 391 13.37 28.47 2.46
CA SER A 391 12.89 28.63 1.10
C SER A 391 14.10 28.61 0.15
N PHE A 392 14.06 27.77 -0.87
CA PHE A 392 15.07 27.74 -1.91
C PHE A 392 14.68 28.69 -3.05
N GLY A 393 14.83 29.99 -2.87
CA GLY A 393 14.69 30.96 -3.95
C GLY A 393 13.58 30.65 -4.97
N ASP A 394 13.94 30.64 -6.25
CA ASP A 394 12.99 30.50 -7.37
C ASP A 394 12.69 29.05 -7.80
N GLY A 395 13.39 28.04 -7.30
CA GLY A 395 13.14 26.64 -7.63
C GLY A 395 14.23 25.65 -7.19
N LEU A 396 13.90 24.36 -7.21
CA LEU A 396 14.79 23.26 -6.87
C LEU A 396 14.70 22.16 -7.93
N GLU A 397 15.84 21.75 -8.48
CA GLU A 397 15.92 20.56 -9.35
C GLU A 397 16.40 19.36 -8.52
N VAL A 398 15.65 18.25 -8.62
CA VAL A 398 16.02 16.93 -8.08
C VAL A 398 16.44 16.06 -9.25
N ARG A 399 17.71 15.74 -9.34
CA ARG A 399 18.24 14.86 -10.38
C ARG A 399 18.48 13.47 -9.82
N LEU A 400 17.77 12.47 -10.38
CA LEU A 400 17.88 11.06 -10.01
C LEU A 400 18.85 10.35 -10.94
N SER A 401 19.70 9.48 -10.40
CA SER A 401 20.62 8.67 -11.18
C SER A 401 20.70 7.26 -10.63
N VAL A 402 20.98 6.30 -11.49
CA VAL A 402 21.18 4.89 -11.14
C VAL A 402 22.40 4.37 -11.88
N PRO A 403 23.54 4.26 -11.24
CA PRO A 403 24.75 3.69 -11.85
C PRO A 403 24.45 2.33 -12.50
N ASN A 404 24.95 2.11 -13.73
CA ASN A 404 24.69 0.90 -14.53
C ASN A 404 23.20 0.62 -14.85
N GLY A 405 22.31 1.59 -14.64
CA GLY A 405 20.86 1.42 -14.83
C GLY A 405 20.48 1.01 -16.26
N GLU A 406 21.24 1.44 -17.28
CA GLU A 406 21.01 1.05 -18.67
C GLU A 406 21.20 -0.46 -18.90
N GLU A 407 22.26 -1.05 -18.35
CA GLU A 407 22.53 -2.48 -18.48
C GLU A 407 21.50 -3.31 -17.68
N ILE A 408 21.12 -2.82 -16.51
CA ILE A 408 20.10 -3.48 -15.68
C ILE A 408 18.74 -3.46 -16.38
N ALA A 409 18.38 -2.35 -17.01
CA ALA A 409 17.11 -2.17 -17.71
C ALA A 409 16.87 -3.21 -18.82
N LYS A 410 17.92 -3.71 -19.48
CA LYS A 410 17.83 -4.75 -20.51
C LYS A 410 17.20 -6.06 -20.00
N ARG A 411 17.26 -6.31 -18.71
CA ARG A 411 16.70 -7.49 -18.04
C ARG A 411 15.33 -7.25 -17.42
N THR A 412 14.79 -6.03 -17.53
CA THR A 412 13.46 -5.65 -17.04
C THR A 412 12.42 -5.66 -18.15
N PHE A 413 11.18 -5.28 -17.82
CA PHE A 413 10.13 -5.04 -18.82
C PHE A 413 10.29 -3.71 -19.59
N ASN A 414 11.22 -2.84 -19.19
CA ASN A 414 11.40 -1.52 -19.78
C ASN A 414 11.51 -1.50 -21.32
N PRO A 415 12.33 -2.38 -21.96
CA PRO A 415 12.42 -2.38 -23.42
C PRO A 415 11.08 -2.65 -24.11
N ARG A 416 10.23 -3.51 -23.53
CA ARG A 416 8.88 -3.81 -24.06
C ARG A 416 7.92 -2.63 -23.92
N LEU A 417 8.12 -1.82 -22.90
CA LEU A 417 7.32 -0.63 -22.62
C LEU A 417 7.83 0.62 -23.34
N GLY A 418 8.88 0.52 -24.15
CA GLY A 418 9.50 1.68 -24.78
C GLY A 418 10.10 2.62 -23.72
N ILE A 419 10.79 2.07 -22.74
CA ILE A 419 11.60 2.82 -21.79
C ILE A 419 13.06 2.51 -22.12
N GLU A 420 13.79 3.53 -22.58
CA GLU A 420 15.15 3.39 -23.08
C GLU A 420 16.16 4.20 -22.24
N GLY A 421 17.43 3.78 -22.25
CA GLY A 421 18.54 4.48 -21.58
C GLY A 421 18.65 4.24 -20.08
N GLY A 422 17.77 3.40 -19.49
CA GLY A 422 17.87 3.09 -18.06
C GLY A 422 16.63 2.45 -17.45
N ILE A 423 16.64 2.33 -16.12
CA ILE A 423 15.51 1.80 -15.37
C ILE A 423 14.41 2.86 -15.18
N SER A 424 13.21 2.40 -14.87
CA SER A 424 12.11 3.26 -14.47
C SER A 424 12.05 3.44 -12.94
N ILE A 425 11.69 4.66 -12.51
CA ILE A 425 11.42 4.97 -11.09
C ILE A 425 9.92 4.83 -10.88
N ILE A 426 9.51 3.72 -10.26
CA ILE A 426 8.12 3.31 -10.11
C ILE A 426 7.78 2.96 -8.66
N GLY A 427 6.49 2.85 -8.37
CA GLY A 427 5.92 2.41 -7.10
C GLY A 427 4.63 3.14 -6.80
N VAL A 428 3.56 2.38 -6.55
CA VAL A 428 2.23 2.91 -6.20
C VAL A 428 2.10 3.05 -4.68
N SER A 429 2.39 1.97 -3.96
CA SER A 429 2.35 1.94 -2.48
C SER A 429 3.64 2.42 -1.83
N GLY A 430 4.77 2.34 -2.55
CA GLY A 430 6.12 2.56 -2.03
C GLY A 430 6.79 1.28 -1.50
N ILE A 431 6.05 0.20 -1.31
CA ILE A 431 6.53 -1.09 -0.79
C ILE A 431 6.38 -2.18 -1.86
N VAL A 432 7.35 -3.06 -1.93
CA VAL A 432 7.31 -4.29 -2.74
C VAL A 432 6.84 -5.42 -1.84
N MET A 433 5.74 -6.07 -2.24
CA MET A 433 5.27 -7.31 -1.63
C MET A 433 5.65 -8.46 -2.57
N PRO A 434 6.45 -9.44 -2.11
CA PRO A 434 6.89 -10.52 -2.96
C PRO A 434 5.71 -11.29 -3.57
N TYR A 435 5.80 -11.58 -4.88
CA TYR A 435 4.78 -12.31 -5.63
C TYR A 435 3.37 -11.69 -5.58
N SER A 436 3.26 -10.36 -5.48
CA SER A 436 1.98 -9.64 -5.45
C SER A 436 1.20 -9.84 -6.78
N GLU A 437 -0.03 -10.36 -6.66
CA GLU A 437 -0.95 -10.51 -7.79
C GLU A 437 -1.35 -9.13 -8.34
N GLU A 438 -1.59 -8.17 -7.46
CA GLU A 438 -1.98 -6.81 -7.81
C GLU A 438 -0.88 -6.10 -8.61
N ALA A 439 0.39 -6.27 -8.20
CA ALA A 439 1.53 -5.70 -8.92
C ALA A 439 1.69 -6.33 -10.32
N PHE A 440 1.44 -7.64 -10.44
CA PHE A 440 1.48 -8.31 -11.74
C PHE A 440 0.34 -7.85 -12.66
N ILE A 441 -0.88 -7.75 -12.14
CA ILE A 441 -2.06 -7.24 -12.88
C ILE A 441 -1.83 -5.79 -13.32
N GLU A 442 -1.23 -4.95 -12.48
CA GLU A 442 -0.89 -3.57 -12.86
C GLU A 442 0.17 -3.52 -13.97
N SER A 443 1.13 -4.44 -13.98
CA SER A 443 2.08 -4.57 -15.08
C SER A 443 1.39 -4.98 -16.40
N ILE A 444 0.41 -5.89 -16.36
CA ILE A 444 -0.43 -6.25 -17.51
C ILE A 444 -1.19 -5.01 -18.02
N ARG A 445 -1.84 -4.28 -17.10
CA ARG A 445 -2.56 -3.04 -17.42
C ARG A 445 -1.68 -2.05 -18.16
N LYS A 446 -0.45 -1.85 -17.67
CA LYS A 446 0.51 -0.95 -18.29
C LYS A 446 0.92 -1.40 -19.68
N CYS A 447 1.23 -2.70 -19.85
CA CYS A 447 1.57 -3.27 -21.16
C CYS A 447 0.42 -3.10 -22.17
N CYS A 448 -0.81 -3.42 -21.77
CA CYS A 448 -2.00 -3.23 -22.62
C CYS A 448 -2.21 -1.76 -23.00
N THR A 449 -2.03 -0.84 -22.03
CA THR A 449 -2.16 0.61 -22.26
C THR A 449 -1.14 1.11 -23.27
N VAL A 450 0.13 0.73 -23.14
CA VAL A 450 1.20 1.13 -24.08
C VAL A 450 0.96 0.53 -25.46
N ALA A 451 0.60 -0.75 -25.56
CA ALA A 451 0.28 -1.40 -26.82
C ALA A 451 -0.84 -0.63 -27.57
N PHE A 452 -1.94 -0.37 -26.89
CA PHE A 452 -3.10 0.33 -27.46
C PHE A 452 -2.77 1.79 -27.82
N ALA A 453 -2.09 2.52 -26.93
CA ALA A 453 -1.69 3.91 -27.18
C ALA A 453 -0.69 4.07 -28.32
N SER A 454 0.11 3.04 -28.59
CA SER A 454 1.07 3.00 -29.71
C SER A 454 0.38 2.76 -31.06
N GLY A 455 -0.95 2.63 -31.09
CA GLY A 455 -1.73 2.49 -32.33
C GLY A 455 -1.63 1.10 -32.97
N THR A 456 -1.31 0.06 -32.19
CA THR A 456 -1.36 -1.31 -32.71
C THR A 456 -2.78 -1.72 -33.03
N ASP A 457 -2.99 -2.36 -34.16
CA ASP A 457 -4.27 -2.93 -34.60
C ASP A 457 -4.57 -4.29 -33.97
N ARG A 458 -3.54 -4.92 -33.36
CA ARG A 458 -3.63 -6.23 -32.71
C ARG A 458 -2.87 -6.26 -31.39
N ILE A 459 -3.50 -6.80 -30.35
CA ILE A 459 -2.85 -7.17 -29.08
C ILE A 459 -2.82 -8.69 -28.96
N VAL A 460 -1.61 -9.25 -28.85
CA VAL A 460 -1.38 -10.69 -28.70
C VAL A 460 -1.07 -10.98 -27.24
N ILE A 461 -2.03 -11.59 -26.53
CA ILE A 461 -1.85 -11.97 -25.13
C ILE A 461 -1.36 -13.41 -25.02
N ASN A 462 -0.38 -13.67 -24.16
CA ASN A 462 0.30 -14.96 -24.04
C ASN A 462 0.67 -15.28 -22.59
N SER A 463 0.98 -16.55 -22.29
CA SER A 463 1.27 -16.99 -20.93
C SER A 463 2.70 -16.74 -20.44
N GLY A 464 3.63 -16.45 -21.36
CA GLY A 464 5.05 -16.29 -21.04
C GLY A 464 5.96 -16.61 -22.22
N ALA A 465 7.27 -16.69 -21.98
CA ALA A 465 8.30 -16.73 -23.01
C ALA A 465 8.11 -17.82 -24.07
N LYS A 466 7.75 -19.07 -23.67
CA LYS A 466 7.57 -20.18 -24.63
C LYS A 466 6.47 -19.87 -25.64
N SER A 467 5.28 -19.49 -25.18
CA SER A 467 4.16 -19.15 -26.06
C SER A 467 4.41 -17.86 -26.83
N GLU A 468 5.10 -16.87 -26.23
CA GLU A 468 5.42 -15.63 -26.90
C GLU A 468 6.35 -15.84 -28.11
N ASN A 469 7.38 -16.67 -27.99
CA ASN A 469 8.29 -16.95 -29.11
C ASN A 469 7.54 -17.52 -30.30
N VAL A 470 6.66 -18.50 -30.10
CA VAL A 470 5.82 -19.09 -31.17
C VAL A 470 4.93 -18.03 -31.82
N LEU A 471 4.32 -17.17 -31.01
CA LEU A 471 3.42 -16.12 -31.50
C LEU A 471 4.17 -14.99 -32.24
N ARG A 472 5.42 -14.72 -31.87
CA ARG A 472 6.29 -13.77 -32.62
C ARG A 472 6.69 -14.31 -34.00
N GLU A 473 6.91 -15.60 -34.12
CA GLU A 473 7.14 -16.26 -35.39
C GLU A 473 5.86 -16.25 -36.24
N TYR A 474 4.70 -16.42 -35.63
CA TYR A 474 3.40 -16.38 -36.33
C TYR A 474 3.01 -14.96 -36.79
N TYR A 475 3.36 -13.93 -35.99
CA TYR A 475 3.10 -12.51 -36.27
C TYR A 475 4.42 -11.72 -36.39
N PRO A 476 5.27 -11.95 -37.39
CA PRO A 476 6.62 -11.38 -37.43
C PRO A 476 6.66 -9.85 -37.62
N ASN A 477 5.56 -9.27 -38.12
CA ASN A 477 5.47 -7.83 -38.42
C ASN A 477 4.89 -7.01 -37.27
N LEU A 478 4.40 -7.65 -36.19
CA LEU A 478 3.89 -6.91 -35.04
C LEU A 478 5.03 -6.34 -34.18
N PRO A 479 4.85 -5.11 -33.68
CA PRO A 479 5.85 -4.50 -32.81
C PRO A 479 5.92 -5.21 -31.46
N ALA A 480 7.05 -5.08 -30.77
CA ALA A 480 7.31 -5.79 -29.53
C ALA A 480 6.25 -5.54 -28.43
N GLN A 481 5.73 -4.32 -28.35
CA GLN A 481 4.70 -3.93 -27.36
C GLN A 481 3.34 -4.55 -27.63
N ALA A 482 3.07 -5.07 -28.82
CA ALA A 482 1.83 -5.78 -29.12
C ALA A 482 1.70 -7.13 -28.39
N PHE A 483 2.81 -7.68 -27.88
CA PHE A 483 2.84 -8.95 -27.17
C PHE A 483 2.81 -8.72 -25.66
N VAL A 484 1.70 -9.09 -25.02
CA VAL A 484 1.45 -8.89 -23.59
C VAL A 484 1.40 -10.24 -22.87
N GLN A 485 2.17 -10.38 -21.80
CA GLN A 485 2.15 -11.60 -20.97
C GLN A 485 1.07 -11.51 -19.90
N TYR A 486 0.08 -12.41 -19.94
CA TYR A 486 -0.97 -12.49 -18.92
C TYR A 486 -0.61 -13.39 -17.73
N GLY A 487 0.47 -14.18 -17.80
CA GLY A 487 0.79 -15.16 -16.77
C GLY A 487 -0.31 -16.20 -16.57
N ASN A 488 -1.15 -16.01 -15.55
CA ASN A 488 -2.32 -16.85 -15.25
C ASN A 488 -3.66 -16.09 -15.34
N TYR A 489 -3.62 -14.77 -15.52
CA TYR A 489 -4.77 -13.86 -15.37
C TYR A 489 -5.45 -13.55 -16.71
N ILE A 490 -5.89 -14.58 -17.44
CA ILE A 490 -6.54 -14.44 -18.75
C ILE A 490 -7.78 -13.55 -18.66
N GLY A 491 -8.68 -13.86 -17.72
CA GLY A 491 -9.92 -13.13 -17.58
C GLY A 491 -9.72 -11.67 -17.21
N GLU A 492 -8.78 -11.38 -16.30
CA GLU A 492 -8.47 -9.99 -15.92
C GLU A 492 -7.82 -9.22 -17.07
N THR A 493 -6.93 -9.87 -17.83
CA THR A 493 -6.32 -9.24 -19.03
C THR A 493 -7.36 -8.85 -20.06
N LEU A 494 -8.34 -9.71 -20.35
CA LEU A 494 -9.42 -9.40 -21.28
C LEU A 494 -10.30 -8.24 -20.77
N ARG A 495 -10.62 -8.21 -19.48
CA ARG A 495 -11.35 -7.09 -18.86
C ARG A 495 -10.57 -5.77 -18.95
N ILE A 496 -9.27 -5.81 -18.69
CA ILE A 496 -8.38 -4.64 -18.82
C ILE A 496 -8.43 -4.10 -20.25
N ILE A 497 -8.27 -4.96 -21.26
CA ILE A 497 -8.32 -4.56 -22.68
C ILE A 497 -9.69 -3.95 -22.99
N SER A 498 -10.77 -4.56 -22.54
CA SER A 498 -12.13 -4.06 -22.75
C SER A 498 -12.39 -2.65 -22.16
N GLN A 499 -11.66 -2.30 -21.12
CA GLN A 499 -11.81 -1.04 -20.38
C GLN A 499 -10.74 0.02 -20.72
N LEU A 500 -9.77 -0.27 -21.58
CA LEU A 500 -8.64 0.62 -21.86
C LEU A 500 -9.01 2.08 -22.10
N PRO A 501 -10.03 2.44 -22.89
CA PRO A 501 -10.38 3.85 -23.14
C PRO A 501 -10.91 4.57 -21.92
N THR A 502 -11.52 3.85 -20.95
CA THR A 502 -12.07 4.42 -19.72
C THR A 502 -11.05 4.54 -18.61
N LEU A 503 -10.02 3.70 -18.65
CA LEU A 503 -8.96 3.66 -17.63
C LEU A 503 -7.94 4.79 -17.77
N ASN A 504 -7.79 5.33 -18.99
CA ASN A 504 -6.88 6.45 -19.24
C ASN A 504 -7.60 7.53 -20.06
N PRO A 505 -7.93 8.71 -19.46
CA PRO A 505 -8.60 9.80 -20.17
C PRO A 505 -7.88 10.27 -21.43
N GLN A 506 -6.56 10.13 -21.49
CA GLN A 506 -5.76 10.48 -22.67
C GLN A 506 -6.04 9.54 -23.86
N LEU A 507 -6.57 8.33 -23.61
CA LEU A 507 -6.95 7.35 -24.63
C LEU A 507 -8.40 7.48 -25.08
N SER A 508 -9.19 8.37 -24.46
CA SER A 508 -10.61 8.55 -24.80
C SER A 508 -10.85 8.94 -26.26
N THR A 509 -9.90 9.64 -26.88
CA THR A 509 -9.90 9.98 -28.32
C THR A 509 -9.73 8.76 -29.24
N LEU A 510 -9.18 7.65 -28.72
CA LEU A 510 -8.93 6.41 -29.44
C LEU A 510 -10.08 5.39 -29.30
N ASN A 511 -11.22 5.79 -28.72
CA ASN A 511 -12.34 4.91 -28.44
C ASN A 511 -12.93 4.21 -29.68
N SER A 512 -12.82 4.84 -30.85
CA SER A 512 -13.20 4.23 -32.14
C SER A 512 -12.27 3.10 -32.57
N GLN A 513 -10.99 3.15 -32.21
CA GLN A 513 -10.00 2.12 -32.55
C GLN A 513 -10.23 0.82 -31.78
N LEU A 514 -10.82 0.87 -30.57
CA LEU A 514 -11.11 -0.34 -29.79
C LEU A 514 -12.14 -1.27 -30.49
N SER A 515 -13.06 -0.71 -31.29
CA SER A 515 -14.05 -1.51 -32.02
C SER A 515 -13.43 -2.34 -33.17
N THR A 516 -12.27 -1.93 -33.65
CA THR A 516 -11.52 -2.60 -34.73
C THR A 516 -10.26 -3.31 -34.24
N LEU A 517 -10.03 -3.31 -32.91
CA LEU A 517 -8.86 -3.96 -32.32
C LEU A 517 -9.00 -5.47 -32.39
N ASP A 518 -8.02 -6.11 -32.99
CA ASP A 518 -7.87 -7.57 -32.96
C ASP A 518 -7.18 -8.00 -31.68
N ILE A 519 -7.76 -8.95 -30.98
CA ILE A 519 -7.20 -9.56 -29.78
C ILE A 519 -6.89 -11.01 -30.07
N THR A 520 -5.65 -11.42 -29.92
CA THR A 520 -5.24 -12.82 -30.06
C THR A 520 -4.84 -13.39 -28.71
N LEU A 521 -5.51 -14.44 -28.27
CA LEU A 521 -5.14 -15.21 -27.08
C LEU A 521 -4.32 -16.44 -27.52
N GLY A 522 -3.02 -16.41 -27.26
CA GLY A 522 -2.18 -17.59 -27.41
C GLY A 522 -2.14 -18.39 -26.11
N VAL A 523 -2.59 -19.64 -26.16
CA VAL A 523 -2.72 -20.49 -24.98
C VAL A 523 -2.19 -21.89 -25.24
N MET A 524 -1.46 -22.46 -24.27
CA MET A 524 -1.04 -23.86 -24.28
C MET A 524 -2.09 -24.75 -23.63
N LEU A 525 -2.16 -26.02 -24.02
CA LEU A 525 -3.21 -26.97 -23.65
C LEU A 525 -3.50 -27.02 -22.14
N GLY A 526 -2.45 -27.02 -21.29
CA GLY A 526 -2.62 -27.08 -19.84
C GLY A 526 -3.42 -25.93 -19.23
N LYS A 527 -3.39 -24.73 -19.85
CA LYS A 527 -4.24 -23.60 -19.49
C LYS A 527 -5.55 -23.58 -20.27
N ALA A 528 -5.53 -24.04 -21.51
CA ALA A 528 -6.70 -24.09 -22.36
C ALA A 528 -7.80 -24.98 -21.79
N VAL A 529 -7.47 -26.18 -21.29
CA VAL A 529 -8.48 -27.09 -20.68
C VAL A 529 -9.11 -26.50 -19.42
N LYS A 530 -8.36 -25.73 -18.62
CA LYS A 530 -8.88 -25.02 -17.45
C LYS A 530 -9.79 -23.86 -17.87
N LEU A 531 -9.36 -23.09 -18.88
CA LEU A 531 -10.14 -22.00 -19.44
C LEU A 531 -11.43 -22.49 -20.08
N ALA A 532 -11.38 -23.59 -20.81
CA ALA A 532 -12.53 -24.25 -21.40
C ALA A 532 -13.56 -24.71 -20.34
N ALA A 533 -13.09 -25.11 -19.15
CA ALA A 533 -13.93 -25.39 -17.99
C ALA A 533 -14.40 -24.12 -17.24
N GLY A 534 -14.16 -22.92 -17.76
CA GLY A 534 -14.61 -21.66 -17.19
C GLY A 534 -13.66 -21.03 -16.16
N GLN A 535 -12.46 -21.57 -15.97
CA GLN A 535 -11.48 -21.06 -15.04
C GLN A 535 -10.66 -19.91 -15.67
N LEU A 536 -11.05 -18.67 -15.39
CA LEU A 536 -10.43 -17.46 -15.96
C LEU A 536 -9.08 -17.09 -15.33
N ASP A 537 -8.81 -17.54 -14.11
CA ASP A 537 -7.50 -17.58 -13.48
C ASP A 537 -6.99 -19.03 -13.52
N THR A 538 -5.94 -19.26 -14.29
CA THR A 538 -5.43 -20.62 -14.57
C THR A 538 -4.29 -21.04 -13.64
N HIS A 539 -4.08 -20.35 -12.51
CA HIS A 539 -3.00 -20.63 -11.57
C HIS A 539 -3.14 -22.03 -10.94
N SER A 540 -2.08 -22.84 -11.03
CA SER A 540 -2.12 -24.26 -10.60
C SER A 540 -2.40 -24.48 -9.12
N ARG A 541 -2.13 -23.50 -8.24
CA ARG A 541 -2.46 -23.56 -6.81
C ARG A 541 -3.94 -23.27 -6.52
N LYS A 542 -4.62 -22.53 -7.42
CA LYS A 542 -6.02 -22.12 -7.26
C LYS A 542 -6.97 -23.03 -8.03
N THR A 543 -6.51 -23.65 -9.12
CA THR A 543 -7.35 -24.39 -10.06
C THR A 543 -6.68 -25.71 -10.46
N THR A 544 -7.45 -26.78 -10.44
CA THR A 544 -7.04 -28.11 -10.91
C THR A 544 -7.66 -28.42 -12.28
N MET A 545 -7.15 -29.41 -12.98
CA MET A 545 -7.80 -29.95 -14.18
C MET A 545 -9.09 -30.65 -13.77
N ASP A 546 -10.14 -30.45 -14.52
CA ASP A 546 -11.40 -31.16 -14.43
C ASP A 546 -11.37 -32.30 -15.45
N LEU A 547 -11.12 -33.54 -14.95
CA LEU A 547 -10.99 -34.72 -15.80
C LEU A 547 -12.32 -35.15 -16.41
N ASP A 548 -13.44 -34.91 -15.73
CA ASP A 548 -14.76 -35.21 -16.26
C ASP A 548 -15.07 -34.25 -17.41
N PHE A 549 -14.78 -32.98 -17.26
CA PHE A 549 -14.95 -32.00 -18.34
C PHE A 549 -14.02 -32.28 -19.55
N ILE A 550 -12.79 -32.74 -19.30
CA ILE A 550 -11.88 -33.15 -20.39
C ILE A 550 -12.47 -34.37 -21.13
N ARG A 551 -13.04 -35.35 -20.42
CA ARG A 551 -13.73 -36.48 -21.03
C ARG A 551 -14.91 -36.06 -21.90
N ASP A 552 -15.71 -35.10 -21.41
CA ASP A 552 -16.85 -34.57 -22.16
C ASP A 552 -16.39 -33.90 -23.46
N MET A 553 -15.32 -33.06 -23.41
CA MET A 553 -14.72 -32.43 -24.61
C MET A 553 -14.19 -33.46 -25.61
N LEU A 554 -13.56 -34.53 -25.14
CA LEU A 554 -13.11 -35.65 -26.01
C LEU A 554 -14.28 -36.35 -26.69
N GLN A 555 -15.36 -36.61 -25.96
CA GLN A 555 -16.58 -37.19 -26.52
C GLN A 555 -17.23 -36.28 -27.55
N GLU A 556 -17.28 -34.95 -27.28
CA GLU A 556 -17.76 -33.96 -28.23
C GLU A 556 -16.93 -33.94 -29.52
N ALA A 557 -15.61 -34.15 -29.41
CA ALA A 557 -14.69 -34.31 -30.55
C ALA A 557 -14.76 -35.70 -31.20
N GLY A 558 -15.65 -36.63 -30.73
CA GLY A 558 -15.75 -37.99 -31.25
C GLY A 558 -14.62 -38.91 -30.83
N ILE A 559 -13.90 -38.60 -29.77
CA ILE A 559 -12.71 -39.31 -29.31
C ILE A 559 -13.06 -40.13 -28.07
N ALA A 560 -12.93 -41.44 -28.14
CA ALA A 560 -13.10 -42.36 -27.03
C ALA A 560 -11.74 -42.63 -26.37
N LEU A 561 -11.44 -41.90 -25.28
CA LEU A 561 -10.17 -42.00 -24.57
C LEU A 561 -10.40 -42.06 -23.06
N ASP A 562 -9.69 -42.96 -22.38
CA ASP A 562 -9.69 -42.96 -20.91
C ASP A 562 -8.67 -41.97 -20.37
N VAL A 563 -9.15 -40.94 -19.66
CA VAL A 563 -8.35 -39.90 -19.04
C VAL A 563 -8.26 -40.00 -17.53
N SER A 564 -8.72 -41.12 -16.93
CA SER A 564 -8.76 -41.31 -15.48
C SER A 564 -7.38 -41.24 -14.80
N HIS A 565 -6.31 -41.50 -15.55
CA HIS A 565 -4.92 -41.49 -15.08
C HIS A 565 -4.14 -40.24 -15.54
N LEU A 566 -4.81 -39.28 -16.19
CA LEU A 566 -4.15 -38.09 -16.71
C LEU A 566 -3.64 -37.21 -15.56
N THR A 567 -2.34 -36.95 -15.56
CA THR A 567 -1.71 -36.08 -14.57
C THR A 567 -1.41 -34.67 -15.12
N LEU A 568 -1.05 -34.59 -16.38
CA LEU A 568 -0.75 -33.34 -17.07
C LEU A 568 -1.52 -33.28 -18.40
N ALA A 569 -2.18 -32.15 -18.67
CA ALA A 569 -2.96 -31.98 -19.89
C ALA A 569 -2.12 -32.19 -21.19
N LYS A 570 -0.82 -31.93 -21.15
CA LYS A 570 0.07 -32.14 -22.31
C LYS A 570 0.14 -33.63 -22.76
N GLU A 571 -0.14 -34.57 -21.86
CA GLU A 571 -0.16 -36.01 -22.20
C GLU A 571 -1.24 -36.33 -23.26
N LEU A 572 -2.29 -35.52 -23.34
CA LEU A 572 -3.31 -35.64 -24.38
C LEU A 572 -2.76 -35.54 -25.80
N TRP A 573 -1.66 -34.78 -26.03
CA TRP A 573 -1.05 -34.71 -27.35
C TRP A 573 -0.48 -36.04 -27.87
N GLU A 574 -0.06 -36.91 -26.95
CA GLU A 574 0.46 -38.25 -27.26
C GLU A 574 -0.65 -39.30 -27.34
N MET A 575 -1.76 -39.05 -26.60
CA MET A 575 -2.86 -40.00 -26.46
C MET A 575 -3.91 -39.87 -27.58
N ILE A 576 -4.11 -38.64 -28.10
CA ILE A 576 -5.09 -38.35 -29.16
C ILE A 576 -4.53 -38.80 -30.52
N PRO A 577 -5.30 -39.56 -31.33
CA PRO A 577 -4.90 -39.89 -32.71
C PRO A 577 -4.67 -38.62 -33.53
N ARG A 578 -3.61 -38.63 -34.35
CA ARG A 578 -3.23 -37.42 -35.13
C ARG A 578 -4.34 -36.92 -36.04
N GLU A 579 -5.14 -37.82 -36.61
CA GLU A 579 -6.29 -37.47 -37.48
C GLU A 579 -7.45 -36.81 -36.73
N GLN A 580 -7.49 -36.92 -35.40
CA GLN A 580 -8.55 -36.34 -34.55
C GLN A 580 -8.06 -35.12 -33.72
N THR A 581 -6.78 -34.79 -33.86
CA THR A 581 -6.18 -33.68 -33.11
C THR A 581 -6.88 -32.35 -33.38
N GLU A 582 -7.18 -32.06 -34.64
CA GLU A 582 -7.85 -30.80 -35.04
C GLU A 582 -9.28 -30.75 -34.47
N ASP A 583 -10.03 -31.83 -34.51
CA ASP A 583 -11.38 -31.89 -33.94
C ASP A 583 -11.37 -31.61 -32.44
N PHE A 584 -10.42 -32.17 -31.70
CA PHE A 584 -10.23 -31.85 -30.28
C PHE A 584 -9.86 -30.40 -30.04
N CYS A 585 -8.92 -29.84 -30.84
CA CYS A 585 -8.50 -28.44 -30.76
C CYS A 585 -9.69 -27.49 -30.98
N HIS A 586 -10.53 -27.78 -31.99
CA HIS A 586 -11.73 -26.99 -32.28
C HIS A 586 -12.73 -26.99 -31.11
N VAL A 587 -12.95 -28.14 -30.47
CA VAL A 587 -13.82 -28.24 -29.28
C VAL A 587 -13.23 -27.41 -28.13
N VAL A 588 -11.94 -27.59 -27.81
CA VAL A 588 -11.27 -26.82 -26.73
C VAL A 588 -11.36 -25.32 -26.99
N ILE A 589 -11.05 -24.86 -28.22
CA ILE A 589 -11.08 -23.45 -28.57
C ILE A 589 -12.51 -22.91 -28.47
N SER A 590 -13.52 -23.66 -28.93
CA SER A 590 -14.94 -23.26 -28.86
C SER A 590 -15.39 -23.04 -27.41
N HIS A 591 -15.03 -23.96 -26.50
CA HIS A 591 -15.32 -23.80 -25.07
C HIS A 591 -14.56 -22.60 -24.47
N CYS A 592 -13.30 -22.37 -24.82
CA CYS A 592 -12.54 -21.20 -24.41
C CYS A 592 -13.23 -19.90 -24.89
N MET A 593 -13.65 -19.84 -26.16
CA MET A 593 -14.37 -18.69 -26.73
C MET A 593 -15.63 -18.35 -25.95
N LYS A 594 -16.41 -19.36 -25.57
CA LYS A 594 -17.65 -19.20 -24.78
C LYS A 594 -17.42 -18.43 -23.47
N HIS A 595 -16.27 -18.63 -22.81
CA HIS A 595 -15.93 -17.97 -21.55
C HIS A 595 -15.22 -16.64 -21.72
N CYS A 596 -14.47 -16.46 -22.83
CA CYS A 596 -13.69 -15.24 -23.08
C CYS A 596 -14.50 -14.12 -23.74
N LEU A 597 -15.35 -14.44 -24.72
CA LEU A 597 -16.14 -13.44 -25.47
C LEU A 597 -17.00 -12.51 -24.58
N PRO A 598 -17.70 -13.02 -23.55
CA PRO A 598 -18.49 -12.14 -22.67
C PRO A 598 -17.71 -11.10 -21.89
N LEU A 599 -16.38 -11.24 -21.80
CA LEU A 599 -15.49 -10.30 -21.11
C LEU A 599 -15.11 -9.10 -21.98
N LEU A 600 -15.34 -9.20 -23.29
CA LEU A 600 -15.03 -8.13 -24.24
C LEU A 600 -16.29 -7.41 -24.66
N THR A 601 -16.30 -6.10 -24.51
CA THR A 601 -17.42 -5.23 -24.96
C THR A 601 -17.23 -4.79 -26.42
N LYS A 602 -15.99 -4.81 -26.91
CA LYS A 602 -15.58 -4.39 -28.25
C LYS A 602 -14.34 -5.17 -28.68
N GLY A 603 -14.02 -5.13 -29.99
CA GLY A 603 -12.88 -5.85 -30.57
C GLY A 603 -13.25 -7.26 -31.04
N GLN A 604 -12.32 -7.90 -31.72
CA GLN A 604 -12.45 -9.27 -32.22
C GLN A 604 -11.47 -10.18 -31.50
N LEU A 605 -11.93 -11.35 -31.04
CA LEU A 605 -11.08 -12.33 -30.36
C LEU A 605 -10.77 -13.53 -31.26
N THR A 606 -9.50 -13.83 -31.38
CA THR A 606 -8.99 -15.08 -31.95
C THR A 606 -8.28 -15.86 -30.85
N ILE A 607 -8.54 -17.16 -30.72
CA ILE A 607 -7.81 -18.03 -29.80
C ILE A 607 -6.91 -18.96 -30.63
N LEU A 608 -5.64 -18.98 -30.28
CA LEU A 608 -4.62 -19.83 -30.87
C LEU A 608 -4.16 -20.85 -29.81
N LEU A 609 -4.53 -22.11 -29.99
CA LEU A 609 -4.06 -23.20 -29.17
C LEU A 609 -2.68 -23.64 -29.66
N ILE A 610 -1.69 -23.66 -28.77
CA ILE A 610 -0.30 -23.97 -29.10
C ILE A 610 0.05 -25.33 -28.51
N ASP A 611 0.53 -26.24 -29.36
CA ASP A 611 1.02 -27.56 -28.93
C ASP A 611 2.43 -27.48 -28.34
N ASP A 612 2.95 -28.60 -27.83
CA ASP A 612 4.29 -28.66 -27.25
C ASP A 612 5.42 -28.51 -28.29
N GLY A 613 5.15 -28.80 -29.54
CA GLY A 613 6.04 -28.62 -30.68
C GLY A 613 6.06 -27.19 -31.24
N GLY A 614 5.13 -26.33 -30.83
CA GLY A 614 4.97 -24.98 -31.34
C GLY A 614 4.00 -24.86 -32.53
N THR A 615 3.27 -25.94 -32.88
CA THR A 615 2.21 -25.87 -33.88
C THR A 615 1.02 -25.06 -33.34
N ILE A 616 0.44 -24.25 -34.20
CA ILE A 616 -0.73 -23.42 -33.85
C ILE A 616 -1.99 -23.99 -34.49
N HIS A 617 -3.02 -24.19 -33.65
CA HIS A 617 -4.35 -24.61 -34.05
C HIS A 617 -5.34 -23.44 -33.80
N SER A 618 -6.28 -23.23 -34.72
CA SER A 618 -7.29 -22.16 -34.65
C SER A 618 -8.62 -22.62 -35.24
N LEU A 619 -9.72 -21.94 -34.93
CA LEU A 619 -11.01 -22.14 -35.57
C LEU A 619 -11.01 -21.57 -36.99
#